data_862f24d6be5611a70170e57a5f31fc16
#
_entry.id   862f24d6be5611a70170e57a5f31fc16
#
_cell.length_a   1.000
_cell.length_b   1.000
_cell.length_c   1.000
_cell.angle_alpha   90.00
_cell.angle_beta   90.00
_cell.angle_gamma   90.00
#
_symmetry.space_group_name_H-M   'P 1'
#
loop_
_entity.id
_entity.type
_entity.pdbx_description
1 polymer ?
#
loop_
_entity_poly.entity_id
_entity_poly.type
_entity_poly.pdbx_seq_one_letter_code
_entity_poly.pdbx_strand_id
1 'polypeptide(L)'
;MSKTITELEIGFSVLKVPILGWQIGNGTEVIHFYGGVHGDEPEGVELALKLKDFLMKNSGMFSDKSLMVVPVVNPDGYSAKTRVNARGVDLNRNFPTKDWSAEATQARYYPGPKPNSEPEVQAIVKLIGRREKIPKKIISFHSLIPRQINYDGPAKELAEAMAQYNGYPVTGNIGYPTPGSLGSYAGKEKNIAVVTYELPEKISIQEAWKQSSEAIFEAIQFDN
;
A
#
# COMPACT_ATOMS: atom_id res chain seq x y z
N MET A 1 16.24 4.22 -24.01
CA MET A 1 15.81 2.98 -23.33
C MET A 1 14.31 2.81 -23.52
N SER A 2 13.84 1.60 -23.80
CA SER A 2 12.42 1.32 -24.04
C SER A 2 11.62 1.63 -22.75
N LYS A 3 10.55 2.40 -22.90
CA LYS A 3 9.60 2.69 -21.78
C LYS A 3 8.86 1.41 -21.47
N THR A 4 9.28 0.67 -20.44
CA THR A 4 8.61 -0.57 -20.05
C THR A 4 7.43 -0.23 -19.12
N ILE A 5 6.22 -0.34 -19.64
CA ILE A 5 4.98 -0.27 -18.87
C ILE A 5 4.22 -1.55 -19.14
N THR A 6 3.88 -2.29 -18.09
CA THR A 6 3.14 -3.54 -18.20
C THR A 6 2.00 -3.54 -17.21
N GLU A 7 0.78 -3.75 -17.71
CA GLU A 7 -0.38 -4.04 -16.88
C GLU A 7 -0.38 -5.53 -16.53
N LEU A 8 -0.66 -5.85 -15.28
CA LEU A 8 -0.63 -7.19 -14.73
C LEU A 8 -1.92 -7.47 -13.95
N GLU A 9 -2.55 -8.60 -14.21
CA GLU A 9 -3.53 -9.17 -13.32
C GLU A 9 -2.79 -9.89 -12.18
N ILE A 10 -2.89 -9.36 -10.95
CA ILE A 10 -2.16 -9.86 -9.78
C ILE A 10 -2.93 -10.99 -9.12
N GLY A 11 -4.26 -10.93 -9.20
CA GLY A 11 -5.19 -11.88 -8.63
C GLY A 11 -6.62 -11.41 -8.78
N PHE A 12 -7.50 -12.00 -7.99
CA PHE A 12 -8.93 -11.70 -7.99
C PHE A 12 -9.42 -11.49 -6.57
N SER A 13 -10.46 -10.66 -6.42
CA SER A 13 -11.20 -10.52 -5.18
C SER A 13 -12.10 -11.71 -4.90
N VAL A 14 -12.79 -11.69 -3.76
CA VAL A 14 -13.82 -12.68 -3.41
C VAL A 14 -14.90 -12.79 -4.49
N LEU A 15 -15.37 -11.67 -5.02
CA LEU A 15 -16.39 -11.60 -6.08
C LEU A 15 -15.82 -11.78 -7.48
N LYS A 16 -14.54 -12.19 -7.59
CA LYS A 16 -13.87 -12.44 -8.88
C LYS A 16 -13.62 -11.17 -9.71
N VAL A 17 -13.56 -10.02 -9.07
CA VAL A 17 -13.10 -8.78 -9.71
C VAL A 17 -11.57 -8.83 -9.81
N PRO A 18 -10.96 -8.57 -10.98
CA PRO A 18 -9.52 -8.61 -11.13
C PRO A 18 -8.84 -7.50 -10.31
N ILE A 19 -7.75 -7.86 -9.65
CA ILE A 19 -6.84 -6.91 -8.98
C ILE A 19 -5.75 -6.58 -9.97
N LEU A 20 -5.74 -5.34 -10.46
CA LEU A 20 -4.80 -4.89 -11.49
C LEU A 20 -3.62 -4.15 -10.86
N GLY A 21 -2.44 -4.39 -11.42
CA GLY A 21 -1.21 -3.67 -11.09
C GLY A 21 -0.49 -3.20 -12.35
N TRP A 22 0.22 -2.09 -12.24
CA TRP A 22 1.04 -1.54 -13.32
C TRP A 22 2.50 -1.54 -12.90
N GLN A 23 3.32 -2.28 -13.64
CA GLN A 23 4.76 -2.19 -13.51
C GLN A 23 5.28 -1.12 -14.46
N ILE A 24 6.02 -0.15 -13.92
CA ILE A 24 6.61 0.97 -14.64
C ILE A 24 8.12 0.97 -14.37
N GLY A 25 8.88 0.95 -15.45
CA GLY A 25 10.33 0.80 -15.38
C GLY A 25 10.79 -0.65 -15.21
N ASN A 26 12.11 -0.84 -15.29
CA ASN A 26 12.74 -2.16 -15.29
C ASN A 26 14.09 -2.16 -14.53
N GLY A 27 14.22 -1.24 -13.57
CA GLY A 27 15.39 -1.13 -12.72
C GLY A 27 15.49 -2.27 -11.71
N THR A 28 16.61 -2.33 -11.04
CA THR A 28 16.93 -3.37 -10.05
C THR A 28 16.29 -3.09 -8.70
N GLU A 29 16.06 -1.84 -8.35
CA GLU A 29 15.37 -1.47 -7.13
C GLU A 29 13.86 -1.51 -7.35
N VAL A 30 13.19 -2.36 -6.58
CA VAL A 30 11.74 -2.58 -6.68
C VAL A 30 11.03 -1.84 -5.57
N ILE A 31 10.01 -1.05 -5.94
CA ILE A 31 9.19 -0.28 -5.00
C ILE A 31 7.73 -0.54 -5.32
N HIS A 32 6.93 -0.87 -4.30
CA HIS A 32 5.50 -1.08 -4.46
C HIS A 32 4.68 0.05 -3.84
N PHE A 33 3.60 0.41 -4.53
CA PHE A 33 2.59 1.37 -4.08
C PHE A 33 1.24 0.69 -4.08
N TYR A 34 0.54 0.71 -2.95
CA TYR A 34 -0.77 0.11 -2.79
C TYR A 34 -1.80 1.16 -2.38
N GLY A 35 -2.97 1.13 -3.00
CA GLY A 35 -4.15 1.87 -2.58
C GLY A 35 -5.32 0.93 -2.33
N GLY A 36 -6.36 1.41 -1.66
CA GLY A 36 -7.62 0.70 -1.51
C GLY A 36 -7.52 -0.66 -0.83
N VAL A 37 -6.64 -0.82 0.15
CA VAL A 37 -6.65 -1.98 1.07
C VAL A 37 -7.95 -1.96 1.88
N HIS A 38 -8.38 -0.76 2.29
CA HIS A 38 -9.71 -0.51 2.84
C HIS A 38 -10.56 0.20 1.78
N GLY A 39 -11.77 -0.31 1.54
CA GLY A 39 -12.61 0.21 0.47
C GLY A 39 -13.38 1.49 0.85
N ASP A 40 -13.43 1.84 2.12
CA ASP A 40 -13.98 3.10 2.63
C ASP A 40 -12.97 4.26 2.69
N GLU A 41 -11.76 4.05 2.15
CA GLU A 41 -10.67 5.03 2.08
C GLU A 41 -10.37 5.41 0.61
N PRO A 42 -11.29 6.11 -0.09
CA PRO A 42 -11.15 6.42 -1.52
C PRO A 42 -9.96 7.32 -1.83
N GLU A 43 -9.51 8.14 -0.88
CA GLU A 43 -8.37 9.05 -1.05
C GLU A 43 -7.08 8.29 -1.39
N GLY A 44 -6.86 7.14 -0.74
CA GLY A 44 -5.73 6.27 -1.02
C GLY A 44 -5.78 5.67 -2.43
N VAL A 45 -6.99 5.30 -2.90
CA VAL A 45 -7.22 4.82 -4.28
C VAL A 45 -6.94 5.91 -5.30
N GLU A 46 -7.51 7.10 -5.09
CA GLU A 46 -7.38 8.24 -6.01
C GLU A 46 -5.93 8.69 -6.12
N LEU A 47 -5.19 8.73 -4.99
CA LEU A 47 -3.76 9.07 -4.99
C LEU A 47 -2.93 8.02 -5.75
N ALA A 48 -3.21 6.73 -5.56
CA ALA A 48 -2.52 5.65 -6.27
C ALA A 48 -2.81 5.68 -7.78
N LEU A 49 -4.05 5.95 -8.20
CA LEU A 49 -4.42 6.15 -9.60
C LEU A 49 -3.71 7.36 -10.20
N LYS A 50 -3.66 8.48 -9.47
CA LYS A 50 -2.97 9.70 -9.90
C LYS A 50 -1.47 9.46 -10.06
N LEU A 51 -0.85 8.74 -9.12
CA LEU A 51 0.55 8.33 -9.19
C LEU A 51 0.81 7.45 -10.41
N LYS A 52 -0.01 6.42 -10.62
CA LYS A 52 0.06 5.55 -11.81
C LYS A 52 0.05 6.36 -13.09
N ASP A 53 -0.92 7.25 -13.27
CA ASP A 53 -1.07 8.07 -14.47
C ASP A 53 0.12 9.03 -14.68
N PHE A 54 0.64 9.61 -13.59
CA PHE A 54 1.84 10.43 -13.63
C PHE A 54 3.07 9.63 -14.07
N LEU A 55 3.31 8.47 -13.48
CA LEU A 55 4.46 7.61 -13.79
C LEU A 55 4.40 7.06 -15.21
N MET A 56 3.21 6.70 -15.70
CA MET A 56 3.03 6.25 -17.11
C MET A 56 3.38 7.35 -18.10
N LYS A 57 2.98 8.60 -17.83
CA LYS A 57 3.32 9.76 -18.67
C LYS A 57 4.80 10.12 -18.59
N ASN A 58 5.43 9.93 -17.44
CA ASN A 58 6.80 10.31 -17.13
C ASN A 58 7.71 9.08 -16.88
N SER A 59 7.49 7.99 -17.60
CA SER A 59 8.13 6.69 -17.34
C SER A 59 9.67 6.67 -17.46
N GLY A 60 10.28 7.73 -17.97
CA GLY A 60 11.74 7.93 -17.99
C GLY A 60 12.31 8.58 -16.73
N MET A 61 11.45 9.18 -15.86
CA MET A 61 11.90 9.96 -14.70
C MET A 61 12.59 9.08 -13.63
N PHE A 62 12.14 7.83 -13.49
CA PHE A 62 12.68 6.86 -12.53
C PHE A 62 13.10 5.57 -13.26
N SER A 63 13.83 5.71 -14.36
CA SER A 63 14.18 4.59 -15.26
C SER A 63 15.10 3.54 -14.63
N ASP A 64 15.80 3.88 -13.57
CA ASP A 64 16.66 3.00 -12.76
C ASP A 64 15.87 2.18 -11.72
N LYS A 65 14.60 2.49 -11.53
CA LYS A 65 13.68 1.81 -10.60
C LYS A 65 12.69 0.88 -11.33
N SER A 66 12.11 -0.04 -10.60
CA SER A 66 10.97 -0.89 -11.01
C SER A 66 9.81 -0.62 -10.07
N LEU A 67 8.84 0.17 -10.53
CA LEU A 67 7.74 0.65 -9.73
C LEU A 67 6.49 -0.19 -10.00
N MET A 68 5.90 -0.79 -8.97
CA MET A 68 4.64 -1.52 -9.04
C MET A 68 3.55 -0.69 -8.36
N VAL A 69 2.52 -0.31 -9.09
CA VAL A 69 1.36 0.41 -8.53
C VAL A 69 0.12 -0.46 -8.62
N VAL A 70 -0.50 -0.74 -7.48
CA VAL A 70 -1.78 -1.46 -7.34
C VAL A 70 -2.78 -0.51 -6.72
N PRO A 71 -3.59 0.20 -7.52
CA PRO A 71 -4.45 1.27 -7.01
C PRO A 71 -5.60 0.77 -6.14
N VAL A 72 -6.10 -0.46 -6.39
CA VAL A 72 -7.25 -1.02 -5.67
C VAL A 72 -6.94 -2.46 -5.28
N VAL A 73 -6.52 -2.66 -4.04
CA VAL A 73 -6.25 -4.01 -3.50
C VAL A 73 -7.56 -4.74 -3.16
N ASN A 74 -8.57 -4.01 -2.67
CA ASN A 74 -9.89 -4.51 -2.28
C ASN A 74 -10.99 -3.95 -3.18
N PRO A 75 -11.15 -4.46 -4.42
CA PRO A 75 -12.13 -3.90 -5.34
C PRO A 75 -13.58 -4.12 -4.88
N ASP A 76 -13.87 -5.19 -4.15
CA ASP A 76 -15.20 -5.46 -3.61
C ASP A 76 -15.57 -4.43 -2.53
N GLY A 77 -14.66 -4.21 -1.57
CA GLY A 77 -14.85 -3.21 -0.53
C GLY A 77 -14.93 -1.79 -1.09
N TYR A 78 -14.09 -1.46 -2.08
CA TYR A 78 -14.11 -0.16 -2.74
C TYR A 78 -15.45 0.11 -3.44
N SER A 79 -15.98 -0.88 -4.17
CA SER A 79 -17.30 -0.78 -4.81
C SER A 79 -18.44 -0.63 -3.80
N ALA A 80 -18.35 -1.36 -2.68
CA ALA A 80 -19.35 -1.33 -1.61
C ALA A 80 -19.16 -0.16 -0.62
N LYS A 81 -18.05 0.60 -0.72
CA LYS A 81 -17.64 1.67 0.22
C LYS A 81 -17.54 1.16 1.66
N THR A 82 -16.96 -0.02 1.83
CA THR A 82 -16.75 -0.65 3.14
C THR A 82 -15.26 -0.90 3.36
N ARG A 83 -14.83 -0.79 4.62
CA ARG A 83 -13.45 -1.11 5.01
C ARG A 83 -13.05 -2.53 4.60
N VAL A 84 -13.92 -3.46 4.85
CA VAL A 84 -13.73 -4.91 4.69
C VAL A 84 -13.99 -5.38 3.27
N ASN A 85 -13.53 -6.58 2.93
CA ASN A 85 -13.86 -7.22 1.65
C ASN A 85 -15.28 -7.82 1.66
N ALA A 86 -15.68 -8.50 0.58
CA ALA A 86 -17.02 -9.09 0.43
C ALA A 86 -17.35 -10.19 1.46
N ARG A 87 -16.36 -10.71 2.21
CA ARG A 87 -16.58 -11.66 3.33
C ARG A 87 -16.58 -10.98 4.69
N GLY A 88 -16.52 -9.65 4.74
CA GLY A 88 -16.46 -8.89 5.98
C GLY A 88 -15.09 -8.93 6.66
N VAL A 89 -14.02 -9.27 5.94
CA VAL A 89 -12.66 -9.37 6.48
C VAL A 89 -11.89 -8.06 6.26
N ASP A 90 -11.27 -7.54 7.31
CA ASP A 90 -10.26 -6.49 7.23
C ASP A 90 -8.97 -7.07 6.65
N LEU A 91 -8.66 -6.74 5.39
CA LEU A 91 -7.49 -7.27 4.70
C LEU A 91 -6.18 -6.90 5.41
N ASN A 92 -6.13 -5.73 6.08
CA ASN A 92 -4.97 -5.29 6.86
C ASN A 92 -4.94 -5.89 8.29
N ARG A 93 -5.64 -7.01 8.49
CA ARG A 93 -5.59 -7.90 9.64
C ARG A 93 -5.45 -9.37 9.24
N ASN A 94 -5.39 -9.65 7.93
CA ASN A 94 -5.42 -11.02 7.40
C ASN A 94 -4.05 -11.51 6.87
N PHE A 95 -2.99 -10.70 6.91
CA PHE A 95 -1.67 -11.14 6.46
C PHE A 95 -1.11 -12.27 7.35
N PRO A 96 -0.32 -13.22 6.77
CA PRO A 96 0.24 -14.36 7.50
C PRO A 96 1.45 -13.95 8.35
N THR A 97 1.16 -13.41 9.51
CA THR A 97 2.15 -12.91 10.48
C THR A 97 2.15 -13.74 11.76
N LYS A 98 3.25 -13.73 12.49
CA LYS A 98 3.36 -14.40 13.79
C LYS A 98 2.48 -13.76 14.86
N ASP A 99 2.19 -12.47 14.73
CA ASP A 99 1.32 -11.70 15.61
C ASP A 99 -0.16 -11.79 15.23
N TRP A 100 -0.52 -12.52 14.16
CA TRP A 100 -1.92 -12.67 13.76
C TRP A 100 -2.77 -13.21 14.91
N SER A 101 -3.95 -12.62 15.09
CA SER A 101 -4.91 -13.04 16.11
C SER A 101 -6.29 -13.19 15.48
N ALA A 102 -7.03 -14.22 15.92
CA ALA A 102 -8.43 -14.41 15.54
C ALA A 102 -9.38 -13.43 16.25
N GLU A 103 -8.88 -12.72 17.28
CA GLU A 103 -9.67 -11.78 18.05
C GLU A 103 -9.80 -10.45 17.31
N ALA A 104 -11.01 -9.91 17.30
CA ALA A 104 -11.32 -8.58 16.79
C ALA A 104 -12.05 -7.76 17.86
N THR A 105 -11.60 -6.53 18.09
CA THR A 105 -12.26 -5.61 19.04
C THR A 105 -13.59 -5.08 18.50
N GLN A 106 -13.78 -5.07 17.20
CA GLN A 106 -14.97 -4.64 16.48
C GLN A 106 -15.11 -5.44 15.19
N ALA A 107 -16.33 -5.61 14.69
CA ALA A 107 -16.61 -6.33 13.44
C ALA A 107 -15.84 -5.79 12.23
N ARG A 108 -15.62 -4.47 12.17
CA ARG A 108 -14.85 -3.83 11.09
C ARG A 108 -13.37 -4.20 11.07
N TYR A 109 -12.84 -4.84 12.12
CA TYR A 109 -11.46 -5.31 12.22
C TYR A 109 -11.38 -6.84 12.20
N TYR A 110 -12.44 -7.52 11.73
CA TYR A 110 -12.45 -8.99 11.66
C TYR A 110 -11.29 -9.50 10.79
N PRO A 111 -10.39 -10.32 11.36
CA PRO A 111 -9.15 -10.75 10.69
C PRO A 111 -9.32 -11.93 9.73
N GLY A 112 -10.55 -12.40 9.55
CA GLY A 112 -10.87 -13.63 8.82
C GLY A 112 -10.76 -14.89 9.66
N PRO A 113 -11.12 -16.06 9.09
CA PRO A 113 -11.14 -17.33 9.80
C PRO A 113 -9.75 -17.90 10.09
N LYS A 114 -8.74 -17.46 9.34
CA LYS A 114 -7.32 -17.80 9.51
C LYS A 114 -6.44 -16.77 8.78
N PRO A 115 -5.15 -16.67 9.11
CA PRO A 115 -4.25 -15.80 8.37
C PRO A 115 -4.19 -16.20 6.89
N ASN A 116 -4.07 -15.24 6.01
CA ASN A 116 -4.00 -15.43 4.56
C ASN A 116 -5.22 -16.20 3.98
N SER A 117 -6.41 -16.03 4.58
CA SER A 117 -7.64 -16.65 4.07
C SER A 117 -8.18 -15.95 2.84
N GLU A 118 -7.92 -14.66 2.68
CA GLU A 118 -8.56 -13.83 1.67
C GLU A 118 -7.76 -13.81 0.36
N PRO A 119 -8.44 -13.95 -0.79
CA PRO A 119 -7.76 -14.02 -2.08
C PRO A 119 -7.00 -12.74 -2.41
N GLU A 120 -7.49 -11.58 -1.98
CA GLU A 120 -6.83 -10.29 -2.14
C GLU A 120 -5.46 -10.27 -1.40
N VAL A 121 -5.45 -10.75 -0.15
CA VAL A 121 -4.21 -10.86 0.64
C VAL A 121 -3.26 -11.87 0.01
N GLN A 122 -3.76 -13.05 -0.44
CA GLN A 122 -2.95 -14.04 -1.14
C GLN A 122 -2.27 -13.46 -2.40
N ALA A 123 -2.99 -12.61 -3.15
CA ALA A 123 -2.46 -11.94 -4.32
C ALA A 123 -1.28 -11.01 -3.97
N ILE A 124 -1.42 -10.20 -2.92
CA ILE A 124 -0.36 -9.30 -2.46
C ILE A 124 0.82 -10.07 -1.86
N VAL A 125 0.56 -11.10 -1.04
CA VAL A 125 1.62 -11.98 -0.49
C VAL A 125 2.43 -12.63 -1.60
N LYS A 126 1.76 -13.15 -2.65
CA LYS A 126 2.42 -13.71 -3.83
C LYS A 126 3.22 -12.67 -4.61
N LEU A 127 2.68 -11.44 -4.74
CA LEU A 127 3.36 -10.34 -5.43
C LEU A 127 4.66 -9.94 -4.70
N ILE A 128 4.59 -9.75 -3.37
CA ILE A 128 5.76 -9.42 -2.52
C ILE A 128 6.80 -10.56 -2.54
N GLY A 129 6.35 -11.82 -2.58
CA GLY A 129 7.21 -13.00 -2.54
C GLY A 129 7.88 -13.39 -3.87
N ARG A 130 7.75 -12.60 -4.94
CA ARG A 130 8.41 -12.87 -6.23
C ARG A 130 9.93 -12.75 -6.09
N ARG A 131 10.66 -13.87 -6.13
CA ARG A 131 12.11 -13.96 -5.84
C ARG A 131 12.96 -12.94 -6.62
N GLU A 132 12.61 -12.68 -7.88
CA GLU A 132 13.36 -11.79 -8.76
C GLU A 132 13.02 -10.30 -8.57
N LYS A 133 11.96 -9.99 -7.80
CA LYS A 133 11.40 -8.64 -7.64
C LYS A 133 10.85 -8.43 -6.23
N ILE A 134 11.61 -8.80 -5.21
CA ILE A 134 11.27 -8.49 -3.82
C ILE A 134 11.37 -6.96 -3.64
N PRO A 135 10.32 -6.28 -3.19
CA PRO A 135 10.38 -4.85 -2.99
C PRO A 135 11.35 -4.48 -1.86
N LYS A 136 12.13 -3.43 -2.05
CA LYS A 136 12.88 -2.81 -0.97
C LYS A 136 12.00 -1.88 -0.13
N LYS A 137 11.04 -1.24 -0.79
CA LYS A 137 10.12 -0.29 -0.16
C LYS A 137 8.68 -0.59 -0.57
N ILE A 138 7.76 -0.41 0.36
CA ILE A 138 6.30 -0.49 0.13
C ILE A 138 5.67 0.76 0.72
N ILE A 139 4.93 1.50 -0.07
CA ILE A 139 4.11 2.62 0.37
C ILE A 139 2.64 2.25 0.20
N SER A 140 1.90 2.17 1.30
CA SER A 140 0.46 1.88 1.31
C SER A 140 -0.30 3.16 1.63
N PHE A 141 -1.15 3.59 0.69
CA PHE A 141 -1.96 4.79 0.83
C PHE A 141 -3.27 4.46 1.53
N HIS A 142 -3.53 5.17 2.60
CA HIS A 142 -4.72 5.08 3.45
C HIS A 142 -5.28 6.47 3.71
N SER A 143 -6.37 6.58 4.45
CA SER A 143 -6.84 7.85 5.02
C SER A 143 -7.27 7.68 6.48
N LEU A 144 -6.86 8.62 7.32
CA LEU A 144 -7.10 8.61 8.75
C LEU A 144 -7.16 10.04 9.32
N ILE A 145 -7.87 10.20 10.44
CA ILE A 145 -7.82 11.41 11.27
C ILE A 145 -7.18 11.04 12.63
N PRO A 146 -6.05 11.69 12.99
CA PRO A 146 -5.28 12.67 12.23
C PRO A 146 -4.41 12.02 11.15
N ARG A 147 -4.12 12.77 10.06
CA ARG A 147 -3.17 12.38 9.03
C ARG A 147 -1.79 12.12 9.63
N GLN A 148 -1.06 11.15 9.08
CA GLN A 148 0.28 10.79 9.56
C GLN A 148 1.05 9.93 8.55
N ILE A 149 2.34 9.74 8.79
CA ILE A 149 3.17 8.74 8.13
C ILE A 149 3.57 7.72 9.18
N ASN A 150 2.99 6.52 9.08
CA ASN A 150 3.37 5.41 9.96
C ASN A 150 4.41 4.54 9.26
N TYR A 151 5.39 4.01 10.02
CA TYR A 151 6.43 3.17 9.49
C TYR A 151 6.54 1.83 10.22
N ASP A 152 6.89 0.78 9.44
CA ASP A 152 7.23 -0.55 9.94
C ASP A 152 8.51 -1.05 9.27
N GLY A 153 9.27 -1.88 9.97
CA GLY A 153 10.57 -2.36 9.50
C GLY A 153 11.61 -1.22 9.43
N PRO A 154 12.58 -1.29 8.51
CA PRO A 154 13.65 -0.29 8.38
C PRO A 154 13.19 0.95 7.60
N ALA A 155 12.03 1.55 7.95
CA ALA A 155 11.43 2.64 7.20
C ALA A 155 11.37 3.98 7.96
N LYS A 156 12.03 4.09 9.11
CA LYS A 156 11.96 5.31 9.91
C LYS A 156 12.53 6.52 9.17
N GLU A 157 13.75 6.39 8.68
CA GLU A 157 14.45 7.46 7.96
C GLU A 157 13.71 7.83 6.66
N LEU A 158 13.17 6.85 5.95
CA LEU A 158 12.32 7.06 4.79
C LEU A 158 11.07 7.88 5.14
N ALA A 159 10.36 7.50 6.22
CA ALA A 159 9.18 8.23 6.67
C ALA A 159 9.51 9.68 7.09
N GLU A 160 10.64 9.87 7.76
CA GLU A 160 11.12 11.20 8.15
C GLU A 160 11.50 12.07 6.93
N ALA A 161 12.13 11.49 5.91
CA ALA A 161 12.45 12.18 4.66
C ALA A 161 11.16 12.58 3.91
N MET A 162 10.18 11.69 3.80
CA MET A 162 8.87 11.99 3.21
C MET A 162 8.15 13.13 3.94
N ALA A 163 8.22 13.14 5.28
CA ALA A 163 7.55 14.13 6.11
C ALA A 163 8.10 15.55 5.94
N GLN A 164 9.34 15.72 5.48
CA GLN A 164 9.93 17.03 5.22
C GLN A 164 9.16 17.83 4.14
N TYR A 165 8.48 17.13 3.22
CA TYR A 165 7.76 17.78 2.13
C TYR A 165 6.32 18.18 2.47
N ASN A 166 5.71 17.59 3.49
CA ASN A 166 4.30 17.83 3.79
C ASN A 166 4.01 18.09 5.28
N GLY A 167 5.01 17.95 6.15
CA GLY A 167 4.88 18.19 7.59
C GLY A 167 3.94 17.20 8.29
N TYR A 168 3.70 16.00 7.72
CA TYR A 168 2.88 14.99 8.40
C TYR A 168 3.65 14.43 9.60
N PRO A 169 2.98 14.19 10.74
CA PRO A 169 3.60 13.50 11.86
C PRO A 169 4.10 12.12 11.47
N VAL A 170 5.33 11.79 11.91
CA VAL A 170 5.91 10.45 11.73
C VAL A 170 5.71 9.64 13.00
N THR A 171 5.24 8.40 12.86
CA THR A 171 4.96 7.54 14.01
C THR A 171 5.31 6.07 13.74
N GLY A 172 5.83 5.37 14.75
CA GLY A 172 6.08 3.93 14.68
C GLY A 172 4.86 3.06 15.04
N ASN A 173 3.72 3.68 15.35
CA ASN A 173 2.44 3.00 15.57
C ASN A 173 1.28 3.97 15.36
N ILE A 174 0.11 3.45 15.03
CA ILE A 174 -1.11 4.24 14.81
C ILE A 174 -1.93 4.45 16.09
N GLY A 175 -1.37 4.15 17.26
CA GLY A 175 -2.03 4.32 18.57
C GLY A 175 -2.71 3.06 19.11
N TYR A 176 -2.77 1.97 18.34
CA TYR A 176 -3.32 0.68 18.76
C TYR A 176 -2.63 -0.48 18.02
N PRO A 177 -2.66 -1.74 18.56
CA PRO A 177 -2.09 -2.91 17.92
C PRO A 177 -2.75 -3.22 16.58
N THR A 178 -1.95 -3.61 15.60
CA THR A 178 -2.40 -4.00 14.26
C THR A 178 -1.88 -5.39 13.85
N PRO A 179 -2.25 -6.46 14.61
CA PRO A 179 -1.81 -7.80 14.27
C PRO A 179 -2.31 -8.21 12.89
N GLY A 180 -1.53 -9.00 12.16
CA GLY A 180 -1.90 -9.44 10.82
C GLY A 180 -1.88 -8.33 9.75
N SER A 181 -1.22 -7.19 9.99
CA SER A 181 -1.12 -6.09 9.03
C SER A 181 -0.04 -6.31 7.97
N LEU A 182 -0.13 -5.53 6.88
CA LEU A 182 0.94 -5.44 5.87
C LEU A 182 2.26 -4.99 6.50
N GLY A 183 2.21 -4.02 7.43
CA GLY A 183 3.38 -3.54 8.17
C GLY A 183 4.03 -4.63 9.01
N SER A 184 3.26 -5.45 9.73
CA SER A 184 3.78 -6.61 10.45
C SER A 184 4.38 -7.64 9.49
N TYR A 185 3.67 -7.98 8.39
CA TYR A 185 4.11 -8.99 7.43
C TYR A 185 5.37 -8.59 6.66
N ALA A 186 5.33 -7.46 5.98
CA ALA A 186 6.43 -7.03 5.12
C ALA A 186 7.52 -6.27 5.91
N GLY A 187 7.11 -5.40 6.83
CA GLY A 187 8.04 -4.58 7.60
C GLY A 187 8.78 -5.38 8.67
N LYS A 188 8.04 -5.92 9.64
CA LYS A 188 8.67 -6.55 10.80
C LYS A 188 9.24 -7.93 10.52
N GLU A 189 8.55 -8.74 9.69
CA GLU A 189 9.00 -10.13 9.47
C GLU A 189 9.89 -10.31 8.24
N LYS A 190 9.77 -9.47 7.21
CA LYS A 190 10.57 -9.57 5.98
C LYS A 190 11.64 -8.49 5.85
N ASN A 191 11.71 -7.58 6.82
CA ASN A 191 12.68 -6.47 6.84
C ASN A 191 12.61 -5.59 5.57
N ILE A 192 11.41 -5.38 5.03
CA ILE A 192 11.13 -4.46 3.95
C ILE A 192 10.74 -3.11 4.56
N ALA A 193 11.22 -2.00 4.01
CA ALA A 193 10.79 -0.68 4.46
C ALA A 193 9.32 -0.45 4.09
N VAL A 194 8.42 -0.38 5.08
CA VAL A 194 6.98 -0.18 4.85
C VAL A 194 6.55 1.16 5.43
N VAL A 195 5.94 1.98 4.60
CA VAL A 195 5.28 3.23 4.99
C VAL A 195 3.77 3.08 4.78
N THR A 196 3.00 3.28 5.84
CA THR A 196 1.56 3.50 5.78
C THR A 196 1.33 5.01 5.77
N TYR A 197 0.94 5.53 4.61
CA TYR A 197 0.76 6.95 4.35
C TYR A 197 -0.71 7.32 4.51
N GLU A 198 -1.04 7.96 5.62
CA GLU A 198 -2.40 8.31 6.01
C GLU A 198 -2.75 9.72 5.57
N LEU A 199 -3.56 9.82 4.52
CA LEU A 199 -4.12 11.06 4.01
C LEU A 199 -5.18 11.62 4.96
N PRO A 200 -5.46 12.94 4.92
CA PRO A 200 -6.68 13.49 5.52
C PRO A 200 -7.92 12.89 4.85
N GLU A 201 -8.89 12.45 5.64
CA GLU A 201 -10.19 12.04 5.10
C GLU A 201 -10.86 13.19 4.32
N LYS A 202 -11.54 12.86 3.22
CA LYS A 202 -12.29 13.80 2.37
C LYS A 202 -11.45 14.89 1.69
N ILE A 203 -10.13 14.68 1.62
CA ILE A 203 -9.26 15.56 0.84
C ILE A 203 -9.56 15.39 -0.66
N SER A 204 -9.56 16.48 -1.42
CA SER A 204 -9.68 16.38 -2.88
C SER A 204 -8.39 15.79 -3.47
N ILE A 205 -8.50 15.08 -4.61
CA ILE A 205 -7.33 14.49 -5.28
C ILE A 205 -6.30 15.56 -5.70
N GLN A 206 -6.75 16.76 -6.07
CA GLN A 206 -5.85 17.86 -6.43
C GLN A 206 -5.00 18.30 -5.24
N GLU A 207 -5.63 18.44 -4.08
CA GLU A 207 -4.92 18.84 -2.86
C GLU A 207 -4.08 17.68 -2.31
N ALA A 208 -4.58 16.43 -2.33
CA ALA A 208 -3.83 15.25 -1.95
C ALA A 208 -2.55 15.10 -2.79
N TRP A 209 -2.66 15.26 -4.11
CA TRP A 209 -1.50 15.22 -5.00
C TRP A 209 -0.51 16.34 -4.72
N LYS A 210 -1.00 17.57 -4.54
CA LYS A 210 -0.15 18.73 -4.20
C LYS A 210 0.63 18.52 -2.91
N GLN A 211 0.00 17.95 -1.89
CA GLN A 211 0.64 17.70 -0.59
C GLN A 211 1.58 16.49 -0.61
N SER A 212 1.36 15.51 -1.50
CA SER A 212 2.00 14.19 -1.40
C SER A 212 3.01 13.91 -2.52
N SER A 213 2.93 14.57 -3.68
CA SER A 213 3.76 14.21 -4.84
C SER A 213 5.26 14.25 -4.56
N GLU A 214 5.76 15.32 -3.94
CA GLU A 214 7.18 15.44 -3.62
C GLU A 214 7.62 14.41 -2.57
N ALA A 215 6.79 14.15 -1.54
CA ALA A 215 7.05 13.10 -0.56
C ALA A 215 7.10 11.70 -1.21
N ILE A 216 6.24 11.43 -2.21
CA ILE A 216 6.25 10.18 -2.97
C ILE A 216 7.49 10.10 -3.86
N PHE A 217 7.89 11.19 -4.50
CA PHE A 217 9.10 11.22 -5.33
C PHE A 217 10.36 11.02 -4.48
N GLU A 218 10.39 11.62 -3.28
CA GLU A 218 11.43 11.34 -2.28
C GLU A 218 11.47 9.84 -1.96
N ALA A 219 10.32 9.22 -1.67
CA ALA A 219 10.26 7.79 -1.38
C ALA A 219 10.79 6.90 -2.52
N ILE A 220 10.62 7.32 -3.77
CA ILE A 220 11.17 6.60 -4.93
C ILE A 220 12.70 6.76 -5.01
N GLN A 221 13.22 7.93 -4.71
CA GLN A 221 14.65 8.26 -4.86
C GLN A 221 15.47 7.94 -3.61
N PHE A 222 14.82 7.81 -2.46
CA PHE A 222 15.49 7.56 -1.17
C PHE A 222 16.34 6.29 -1.23
N ASP A 223 17.62 6.42 -0.95
CA ASP A 223 18.55 5.29 -0.83
C ASP A 223 18.68 4.92 0.65
N ASN A 224 18.33 3.66 1.00
CA ASN A 224 18.47 3.10 2.36
C ASN A 224 19.91 2.67 2.60
#